data_f91a2304be1900833ba1176a5c8b8111
#
_entry.id   f91a2304be1900833ba1176a5c8b8111
#
_cell.length_a   1.000
_cell.length_b   1.000
_cell.length_c   1.000
_cell.angle_alpha   90.00
_cell.angle_beta   90.00
_cell.angle_gamma   90.00
#
_symmetry.space_group_name_H-M   'P 1'
#
loop_
_entity.id
_entity.type
_entity.pdbx_description
1 polymer ?
#
loop_
_entity_poly.entity_id
_entity_poly.type
_entity_poly.pdbx_seq_one_letter_code
_entity_poly.pdbx_strand_id
1 'polypeptide(L)'
;MRKVIVLKEVQKSDYSFLYELLSERKLYENISHKKNPTYAKHIKFVMSKPYTKWYIIYYGKEKIGSIYITKQDEVGIHFKEQLQANLKPKSALWLQVLKIMMKKNPRNRYLVNINPSNTGMKNFLKNAGFELIQYTYEVPKRINRGWKVIKPTIRSRKFFFFK
;
A
#
# COMPACT_ATOMS: atom_id res chain seq x y z
N MET A 1 9.63 -24.71 18.17
CA MET A 1 9.33 -23.33 18.63
C MET A 1 8.31 -22.69 17.71
N ARG A 2 7.26 -22.10 18.26
CA ARG A 2 6.22 -21.39 17.48
C ARG A 2 6.81 -20.11 16.90
N LYS A 3 6.86 -19.97 15.56
CA LYS A 3 7.35 -18.74 14.91
C LYS A 3 6.36 -17.59 15.19
N VAL A 4 6.87 -16.48 15.69
CA VAL A 4 6.10 -15.29 16.08
C VAL A 4 6.41 -14.14 15.10
N ILE A 5 5.40 -13.30 14.81
CA ILE A 5 5.57 -12.08 14.02
C ILE A 5 6.09 -10.97 14.94
N VAL A 6 7.17 -10.32 14.51
CA VAL A 6 7.78 -9.18 15.22
C VAL A 6 8.01 -8.03 14.23
N LEU A 7 7.69 -6.80 14.67
CA LEU A 7 7.97 -5.57 13.93
C LEU A 7 9.20 -4.88 14.54
N LYS A 8 10.29 -4.76 13.76
CA LYS A 8 11.49 -4.02 14.14
C LYS A 8 11.62 -2.78 13.27
N GLU A 9 11.98 -1.65 13.87
CA GLU A 9 12.20 -0.40 13.14
C GLU A 9 13.30 -0.59 12.08
N VAL A 10 13.10 0.04 10.92
CA VAL A 10 14.06 -0.01 9.80
C VAL A 10 15.39 0.56 10.23
N GLN A 11 16.46 -0.20 9.96
CA GLN A 11 17.85 0.17 10.19
C GLN A 11 18.58 0.31 8.85
N LYS A 12 19.77 0.93 8.85
CA LYS A 12 20.59 1.09 7.66
C LYS A 12 20.91 -0.25 6.97
N SER A 13 21.08 -1.31 7.74
CA SER A 13 21.28 -2.68 7.25
C SER A 13 20.07 -3.30 6.52
N ASP A 14 18.92 -2.63 6.56
CA ASP A 14 17.68 -3.12 5.92
C ASP A 14 17.43 -2.50 4.53
N TYR A 15 18.26 -1.54 4.10
CA TYR A 15 18.01 -0.77 2.88
C TYR A 15 18.03 -1.64 1.62
N SER A 16 18.93 -2.59 1.51
CA SER A 16 18.96 -3.56 0.40
C SER A 16 17.70 -4.43 0.39
N PHE A 17 17.29 -4.93 1.55
CA PHE A 17 16.06 -5.71 1.71
C PHE A 17 14.81 -4.92 1.29
N LEU A 18 14.71 -3.65 1.66
CA LEU A 18 13.61 -2.79 1.23
C LEU A 18 13.60 -2.56 -0.28
N TYR A 19 14.78 -2.47 -0.90
CA TYR A 19 14.89 -2.36 -2.35
C TYR A 19 14.50 -3.65 -3.07
N GLU A 20 14.89 -4.81 -2.54
CA GLU A 20 14.44 -6.12 -3.04
C GLU A 20 12.91 -6.19 -3.03
N LEU A 21 12.27 -5.88 -1.88
CA LEU A 21 10.82 -5.84 -1.76
C LEU A 21 10.15 -4.91 -2.79
N LEU A 22 10.76 -3.75 -3.04
CA LEU A 22 10.24 -2.81 -4.04
C LEU A 22 10.35 -3.38 -5.45
N SER A 23 11.44 -4.09 -5.74
CA SER A 23 11.72 -4.68 -7.06
C SER A 23 10.82 -5.87 -7.39
N GLU A 24 10.36 -6.60 -6.37
CA GLU A 24 9.42 -7.73 -6.50
C GLU A 24 7.98 -7.29 -6.80
N ARG A 25 7.65 -5.99 -6.62
CA ARG A 25 6.27 -5.49 -6.83
C ARG A 25 5.83 -5.61 -8.28
N LYS A 26 4.64 -6.13 -8.47
CA LYS A 26 3.96 -6.15 -9.76
C LYS A 26 3.35 -4.78 -10.08
N LEU A 27 3.21 -4.45 -11.35
CA LEU A 27 2.70 -3.13 -11.78
C LEU A 27 1.35 -2.78 -11.17
N TYR A 28 0.47 -3.77 -10.99
CA TYR A 28 -0.85 -3.59 -10.38
C TYR A 28 -0.82 -3.40 -8.85
N GLU A 29 0.33 -3.56 -8.20
CA GLU A 29 0.52 -3.29 -6.77
C GLU A 29 1.05 -1.87 -6.52
N ASN A 30 1.59 -1.22 -7.55
CA ASN A 30 2.10 0.13 -7.47
C ASN A 30 0.97 1.16 -7.49
N ILE A 31 0.95 2.06 -6.52
CA ILE A 31 -0.03 3.14 -6.42
C ILE A 31 0.48 4.38 -7.15
N SER A 32 1.69 4.84 -6.82
CA SER A 32 2.22 6.12 -7.27
C SER A 32 3.32 6.02 -8.33
N HIS A 33 3.94 4.85 -8.51
CA HIS A 33 5.12 4.69 -9.35
C HIS A 33 4.80 3.80 -10.57
N LYS A 34 5.03 4.35 -11.77
CA LYS A 34 4.93 3.58 -13.03
C LYS A 34 6.20 2.77 -13.34
N LYS A 35 7.34 3.13 -12.71
CA LYS A 35 8.65 2.47 -12.88
C LYS A 35 9.36 2.42 -11.52
N ASN A 36 10.05 1.33 -11.25
CA ASN A 36 10.89 1.23 -10.06
C ASN A 36 12.04 2.24 -10.13
N PRO A 37 12.35 2.94 -9.02
CA PRO A 37 13.51 3.81 -8.95
C PRO A 37 14.81 3.01 -9.00
N THR A 38 15.92 3.67 -9.32
CA THR A 38 17.26 3.07 -9.16
C THR A 38 17.57 2.87 -7.68
N TYR A 39 18.50 1.95 -7.36
CA TYR A 39 18.94 1.71 -5.99
C TYR A 39 19.38 3.00 -5.27
N ALA A 40 20.18 3.84 -5.92
CA ALA A 40 20.63 5.11 -5.35
C ALA A 40 19.49 6.08 -5.02
N LYS A 41 18.45 6.15 -5.87
CA LYS A 41 17.24 6.95 -5.60
C LYS A 41 16.45 6.38 -4.43
N HIS A 42 16.34 5.04 -4.36
CA HIS A 42 15.68 4.37 -3.25
C HIS A 42 16.37 4.63 -1.92
N ILE A 43 17.72 4.55 -1.86
CA ILE A 43 18.49 4.87 -0.65
C ILE A 43 18.23 6.30 -0.19
N LYS A 44 18.28 7.28 -1.10
CA LYS A 44 17.96 8.69 -0.78
C LYS A 44 16.54 8.83 -0.20
N PHE A 45 15.57 8.13 -0.78
CA PHE A 45 14.20 8.10 -0.30
C PHE A 45 14.11 7.52 1.13
N VAL A 46 14.75 6.38 1.40
CA VAL A 46 14.74 5.77 2.75
C VAL A 46 15.40 6.70 3.77
N MET A 47 16.54 7.31 3.41
CA MET A 47 17.26 8.25 4.27
C MET A 47 16.46 9.52 4.59
N SER A 48 15.55 9.95 3.71
CA SER A 48 14.69 11.11 3.96
C SER A 48 13.60 10.87 5.02
N LYS A 49 13.50 9.64 5.58
CA LYS A 49 12.49 9.24 6.57
C LYS A 49 11.08 9.62 6.15
N PRO A 50 10.59 9.14 4.99
CA PRO A 50 9.35 9.59 4.38
C PRO A 50 8.10 9.20 5.16
N TYR A 51 8.22 8.22 6.06
CA TYR A 51 7.13 7.66 6.84
C TYR A 51 7.26 8.03 8.32
N THR A 52 6.13 8.17 9.00
CA THR A 52 6.11 8.41 10.45
C THR A 52 6.59 7.19 11.22
N LYS A 53 6.28 6.01 10.71
CA LYS A 53 6.75 4.71 11.21
C LYS A 53 7.04 3.79 10.05
N TRP A 54 8.15 3.05 10.15
CA TRP A 54 8.55 2.06 9.15
C TRP A 54 9.22 0.87 9.84
N TYR A 55 8.68 -0.33 9.62
CA TYR A 55 9.14 -1.56 10.26
C TYR A 55 9.45 -2.63 9.23
N ILE A 56 10.47 -3.44 9.53
CA ILE A 56 10.66 -4.75 8.93
C ILE A 56 9.78 -5.77 9.67
N ILE A 57 9.11 -6.61 8.92
CA ILE A 57 8.28 -7.69 9.43
C ILE A 57 9.15 -8.94 9.51
N TYR A 58 9.30 -9.47 10.71
CA TYR A 58 9.99 -10.74 10.96
C TYR A 58 8.98 -11.84 11.27
N TYR A 59 9.26 -13.04 10.78
CA TYR A 59 8.59 -14.28 11.19
C TYR A 59 9.64 -15.25 11.73
N GLY A 60 9.73 -15.35 13.06
CA GLY A 60 10.88 -15.94 13.72
C GLY A 60 12.14 -15.10 13.50
N LYS A 61 13.16 -15.66 12.82
CA LYS A 61 14.41 -14.95 12.48
C LYS A 61 14.43 -14.37 11.07
N GLU A 62 13.44 -14.70 10.24
CA GLU A 62 13.41 -14.32 8.81
C GLU A 62 12.73 -12.96 8.59
N LYS A 63 13.32 -12.11 7.75
CA LYS A 63 12.69 -10.92 7.23
C LYS A 63 11.71 -11.32 6.13
N ILE A 64 10.41 -11.07 6.33
CA ILE A 64 9.35 -11.50 5.42
C ILE A 64 8.66 -10.35 4.70
N GLY A 65 8.93 -9.11 5.09
CA GLY A 65 8.28 -7.95 4.49
C GLY A 65 8.55 -6.66 5.23
N SER A 66 7.79 -5.63 4.86
CA SER A 66 7.79 -4.34 5.55
C SER A 66 6.39 -3.78 5.71
N ILE A 67 6.21 -2.93 6.73
CA ILE A 67 4.99 -2.17 6.98
C ILE A 67 5.36 -0.74 7.38
N TYR A 68 4.63 0.24 6.85
CA TYR A 68 4.85 1.65 7.17
C TYR A 68 3.52 2.39 7.41
N ILE A 69 3.64 3.55 8.08
CA ILE A 69 2.56 4.52 8.25
C ILE A 69 3.05 5.87 7.72
N THR A 70 2.29 6.49 6.82
CA THR A 70 2.56 7.83 6.31
C THR A 70 2.14 8.92 7.33
N LYS A 71 2.40 10.19 7.00
CA LYS A 71 1.92 11.34 7.77
C LYS A 71 0.38 11.50 7.68
N GLN A 72 -0.25 10.91 6.67
CA GLN A 72 -1.69 10.92 6.44
C GLN A 72 -2.39 9.68 7.02
N ASP A 73 -1.72 8.93 7.90
CA ASP A 73 -2.20 7.68 8.52
C ASP A 73 -2.48 6.55 7.51
N GLU A 74 -1.84 6.61 6.33
CA GLU A 74 -1.92 5.56 5.33
C GLU A 74 -0.96 4.43 5.67
N VAL A 75 -1.45 3.20 5.63
CA VAL A 75 -0.69 1.99 5.91
C VAL A 75 -0.35 1.27 4.60
N GLY A 76 0.93 0.99 4.41
CA GLY A 76 1.39 0.09 3.34
C GLY A 76 2.05 -1.15 3.92
N ILE A 77 1.63 -2.32 3.46
CA ILE A 77 2.21 -3.62 3.82
C ILE A 77 2.69 -4.29 2.55
N HIS A 78 3.90 -4.79 2.57
CA HIS A 78 4.47 -5.57 1.48
C HIS A 78 5.23 -6.78 2.01
N PHE A 79 4.96 -7.96 1.45
CA PHE A 79 5.63 -9.21 1.77
C PHE A 79 6.50 -9.68 0.61
N LYS A 80 7.58 -10.41 0.91
CA LYS A 80 8.37 -11.14 -0.10
C LYS A 80 7.49 -12.11 -0.88
N GLU A 81 7.70 -12.20 -2.20
CA GLU A 81 6.89 -13.06 -3.07
C GLU A 81 7.07 -14.55 -2.72
N GLN A 82 8.30 -15.01 -2.53
CA GLN A 82 8.61 -16.39 -2.21
C GLN A 82 8.03 -16.87 -0.88
N LEU A 83 7.99 -15.99 0.15
CA LEU A 83 7.45 -16.33 1.46
C LEU A 83 5.91 -16.34 1.47
N GLN A 84 5.28 -15.58 0.59
CA GLN A 84 3.83 -15.56 0.46
C GLN A 84 3.24 -16.92 0.06
N ALA A 85 4.00 -17.74 -0.69
CA ALA A 85 3.56 -19.08 -1.09
C ALA A 85 3.50 -20.08 0.10
N ASN A 86 4.33 -19.89 1.12
CA ASN A 86 4.49 -20.78 2.26
C ASN A 86 3.71 -20.37 3.51
N LEU A 87 3.23 -19.11 3.57
CA LEU A 87 2.49 -18.55 4.70
C LEU A 87 0.99 -18.50 4.36
N LYS A 88 0.28 -19.56 4.68
CA LYS A 88 -1.18 -19.64 4.46
C LYS A 88 -1.96 -19.32 5.75
N PRO A 89 -3.10 -18.66 5.61
CA PRO A 89 -3.55 -17.83 4.48
C PRO A 89 -2.91 -16.43 4.50
N LYS A 90 -2.53 -15.90 3.32
CA LYS A 90 -1.91 -14.55 3.17
C LYS A 90 -2.73 -13.45 3.82
N SER A 91 -4.05 -13.55 3.72
CA SER A 91 -5.01 -12.60 4.30
C SER A 91 -4.92 -12.55 5.84
N ALA A 92 -4.80 -13.69 6.50
CA ALA A 92 -4.67 -13.76 7.96
C ALA A 92 -3.34 -13.15 8.44
N LEU A 93 -2.24 -13.39 7.71
CA LEU A 93 -0.94 -12.79 8.00
C LEU A 93 -1.01 -11.27 7.87
N TRP A 94 -1.63 -10.76 6.80
CA TRP A 94 -1.79 -9.34 6.56
C TRP A 94 -2.57 -8.66 7.70
N LEU A 95 -3.71 -9.21 8.09
CA LEU A 95 -4.50 -8.69 9.22
C LEU A 95 -3.75 -8.79 10.55
N GLN A 96 -3.00 -9.87 10.77
CA GLN A 96 -2.21 -10.03 12.00
C GLN A 96 -1.12 -8.96 12.10
N VAL A 97 -0.38 -8.69 11.01
CA VAL A 97 0.65 -7.65 10.95
C VAL A 97 0.03 -6.27 11.16
N LEU A 98 -1.12 -6.00 10.52
CA LEU A 98 -1.85 -4.74 10.70
C LEU A 98 -2.25 -4.54 12.17
N LYS A 99 -2.84 -5.55 12.81
CA LYS A 99 -3.24 -5.49 14.25
C LYS A 99 -2.05 -5.20 15.16
N ILE A 100 -0.91 -5.85 14.95
CA ILE A 100 0.32 -5.60 15.73
C ILE A 100 0.77 -4.15 15.56
N MET A 101 0.78 -3.66 14.31
CA MET A 101 1.19 -2.30 13.99
C MET A 101 0.24 -1.26 14.63
N MET A 102 -1.08 -1.44 14.54
CA MET A 102 -2.08 -0.57 15.14
C MET A 102 -1.93 -0.51 16.67
N LYS A 103 -1.74 -1.67 17.32
CA LYS A 103 -1.49 -1.72 18.77
C LYS A 103 -0.21 -0.97 19.17
N LYS A 104 0.85 -1.07 18.34
CA LYS A 104 2.13 -0.42 18.59
C LYS A 104 2.10 1.09 18.35
N ASN A 105 1.25 1.57 17.45
CA ASN A 105 1.16 2.97 17.02
C ASN A 105 -0.30 3.40 16.92
N PRO A 106 -0.98 3.67 18.05
CA PRO A 106 -2.38 4.08 18.04
C PRO A 106 -2.62 5.36 17.22
N ARG A 107 -3.69 5.37 16.40
CA ARG A 107 -4.17 6.50 15.60
C ARG A 107 -5.70 6.55 15.64
N ASN A 108 -6.27 7.72 15.37
CA ASN A 108 -7.72 7.88 15.31
C ASN A 108 -8.31 7.10 14.10
N ARG A 109 -7.51 6.94 13.03
CA ARG A 109 -7.90 6.18 11.83
C ARG A 109 -6.67 5.58 11.15
N TYR A 110 -6.91 4.60 10.28
CA TYR A 110 -5.90 4.05 9.38
C TYR A 110 -6.50 3.94 7.99
N LEU A 111 -5.73 4.33 6.99
CA LEU A 111 -6.13 4.28 5.59
C LEU A 111 -5.30 3.23 4.85
N VAL A 112 -5.89 2.58 3.87
CA VAL A 112 -5.18 1.65 2.98
C VAL A 112 -5.43 2.08 1.54
N ASN A 113 -4.39 2.49 0.85
CA ASN A 113 -4.46 2.82 -0.57
C ASN A 113 -4.15 1.58 -1.40
N ILE A 114 -4.94 1.33 -2.43
CA ILE A 114 -4.73 0.24 -3.37
C ILE A 114 -4.80 0.74 -4.80
N ASN A 115 -4.04 0.10 -5.69
CA ASN A 115 -4.18 0.33 -7.12
C ASN A 115 -5.56 -0.20 -7.58
N PRO A 116 -6.34 0.57 -8.36
CA PRO A 116 -7.64 0.14 -8.87
C PRO A 116 -7.61 -1.19 -9.63
N SER A 117 -6.47 -1.52 -10.25
CA SER A 117 -6.26 -2.80 -10.97
C SER A 117 -5.98 -3.99 -10.04
N ASN A 118 -5.72 -3.75 -8.74
CA ASN A 118 -5.48 -4.82 -7.77
C ASN A 118 -6.82 -5.38 -7.22
N THR A 119 -7.52 -6.12 -8.08
CA THR A 119 -8.83 -6.70 -7.77
C THR A 119 -8.79 -7.67 -6.60
N GLY A 120 -7.71 -8.45 -6.47
CA GLY A 120 -7.51 -9.38 -5.37
C GLY A 120 -7.47 -8.67 -4.00
N MET A 121 -6.67 -7.61 -3.89
CA MET A 121 -6.60 -6.81 -2.65
C MET A 121 -7.90 -6.07 -2.37
N LYS A 122 -8.57 -5.55 -3.40
CA LYS A 122 -9.89 -4.90 -3.27
C LYS A 122 -10.93 -5.84 -2.67
N ASN A 123 -11.03 -7.07 -3.19
CA ASN A 123 -11.96 -8.07 -2.68
C ASN A 123 -11.61 -8.50 -1.26
N PHE A 124 -10.31 -8.68 -0.98
CA PHE A 124 -9.85 -9.01 0.37
C PHE A 124 -10.25 -7.94 1.39
N LEU A 125 -10.00 -6.65 1.11
CA LEU A 125 -10.34 -5.55 2.02
C LEU A 125 -11.85 -5.49 2.27
N LYS A 126 -12.65 -5.59 1.20
CA LYS A 126 -14.12 -5.62 1.32
C LYS A 126 -14.60 -6.76 2.22
N ASN A 127 -14.08 -7.98 2.02
CA ASN A 127 -14.45 -9.15 2.81
C ASN A 127 -13.95 -9.08 4.26
N ALA A 128 -12.90 -8.30 4.53
CA ALA A 128 -12.37 -8.02 5.87
C ALA A 128 -13.08 -6.87 6.59
N GLY A 129 -14.13 -6.27 5.98
CA GLY A 129 -14.93 -5.21 6.58
C GLY A 129 -14.36 -3.80 6.43
N PHE A 130 -13.41 -3.59 5.47
CA PHE A 130 -12.92 -2.25 5.15
C PHE A 130 -13.93 -1.52 4.27
N GLU A 131 -14.12 -0.23 4.54
CA GLU A 131 -15.02 0.64 3.80
C GLU A 131 -14.25 1.48 2.77
N LEU A 132 -14.81 1.64 1.56
CA LEU A 132 -14.29 2.55 0.56
C LEU A 132 -14.77 3.98 0.89
N ILE A 133 -13.85 4.87 1.22
CA ILE A 133 -14.17 6.23 1.64
C ILE A 133 -13.83 7.30 0.60
N GLN A 134 -12.99 6.98 -0.41
CA GLN A 134 -12.49 7.98 -1.35
C GLN A 134 -12.08 7.36 -2.69
N TYR A 135 -12.33 8.10 -3.77
CA TYR A 135 -11.70 7.90 -5.08
C TYR A 135 -10.70 9.02 -5.35
N THR A 136 -9.50 8.66 -5.81
CA THR A 136 -8.47 9.63 -6.20
C THR A 136 -8.17 9.50 -7.69
N TYR A 137 -8.19 10.62 -8.41
CA TYR A 137 -7.91 10.70 -9.84
C TYR A 137 -6.66 11.53 -10.10
N GLU A 138 -5.79 11.06 -10.99
CA GLU A 138 -4.64 11.84 -11.46
C GLU A 138 -5.10 12.84 -12.53
N VAL A 139 -4.72 14.10 -12.39
CA VAL A 139 -4.94 15.11 -13.42
C VAL A 139 -4.02 14.81 -14.62
N PRO A 140 -4.55 14.58 -15.83
CA PRO A 140 -3.71 14.22 -16.97
C PRO A 140 -2.78 15.36 -17.37
N LYS A 141 -1.51 15.05 -17.66
CA LYS A 141 -0.48 16.06 -18.06
C LYS A 141 -0.81 16.87 -19.32
N ARG A 142 -1.83 16.47 -20.10
CA ARG A 142 -2.25 17.12 -21.34
C ARG A 142 -3.19 18.31 -21.15
N ILE A 143 -3.51 18.69 -19.93
CA ILE A 143 -4.40 19.83 -19.62
C ILE A 143 -3.88 21.15 -20.17
N ASN A 144 -2.57 21.31 -20.36
CA ASN A 144 -1.97 22.55 -20.94
C ASN A 144 -2.27 22.77 -22.43
N ARG A 145 -3.03 21.90 -23.13
CA ARG A 145 -3.40 22.03 -24.55
C ARG A 145 -4.90 22.25 -24.80
N GLY A 146 -5.61 22.78 -23.84
CA GLY A 146 -7.04 23.10 -23.93
C GLY A 146 -7.94 21.91 -23.58
N TRP A 147 -8.87 22.13 -22.65
CA TRP A 147 -9.93 21.19 -22.33
C TRP A 147 -10.88 21.07 -23.52
N LYS A 148 -10.79 20.01 -24.30
CA LYS A 148 -11.95 19.58 -25.06
C LYS A 148 -12.91 18.94 -24.08
N VAL A 149 -13.89 19.70 -23.61
CA VAL A 149 -15.05 19.14 -22.91
C VAL A 149 -15.69 18.13 -23.86
N ILE A 150 -15.47 16.84 -23.59
CA ILE A 150 -16.25 15.80 -24.25
C ILE A 150 -17.67 16.01 -23.72
N LYS A 151 -18.53 16.64 -24.52
CA LYS A 151 -19.94 16.78 -24.16
C LYS A 151 -20.44 15.36 -23.85
N PRO A 152 -20.96 15.10 -22.65
CA PRO A 152 -21.53 13.80 -22.35
C PRO A 152 -22.65 13.59 -23.36
N THR A 153 -22.63 12.46 -24.06
CA THR A 153 -23.77 12.02 -24.86
C THR A 153 -24.85 11.66 -23.84
N ILE A 154 -25.64 12.66 -23.48
CA ILE A 154 -26.77 12.46 -22.57
C ILE A 154 -27.82 11.69 -23.33
N ARG A 155 -27.79 10.35 -23.24
CA ARG A 155 -29.03 9.57 -23.32
C ARG A 155 -29.80 9.93 -22.05
N SER A 156 -30.85 10.71 -22.25
CA SER A 156 -31.75 11.22 -21.21
C SER A 156 -32.15 10.13 -20.22
N ARG A 157 -31.60 10.19 -19.00
CA ARG A 157 -32.25 9.66 -17.81
C ARG A 157 -32.51 10.83 -16.89
N LYS A 158 -33.80 11.12 -16.64
CA LYS A 158 -34.29 12.14 -15.73
C LYS A 158 -33.61 11.96 -14.38
N PHE A 159 -32.80 12.95 -13.98
CA PHE A 159 -32.33 13.04 -12.60
C PHE A 159 -33.46 13.64 -11.76
N PHE A 160 -33.95 12.87 -10.81
CA PHE A 160 -34.78 13.40 -9.73
C PHE A 160 -33.82 14.04 -8.72
N PHE A 161 -33.90 15.37 -8.58
CA PHE A 161 -33.36 16.06 -7.43
C PHE A 161 -34.33 15.89 -6.27
N PHE A 162 -33.89 15.27 -5.19
CA PHE A 162 -34.53 15.38 -3.91
C PHE A 162 -34.15 16.72 -3.28
N LYS A 163 -35.17 17.48 -2.88
CA LYS A 163 -35.04 18.69 -2.04
C LYS A 163 -34.64 18.30 -0.63
#